data_1914b9ae5b3cbc2c4c5a7db6ca2b4966
#
_entry.id   1914b9ae5b3cbc2c4c5a7db6ca2b4966
#
_cell.length_a   1.000
_cell.length_b   1.000
_cell.length_c   1.000
_cell.angle_alpha   90.00
_cell.angle_beta   90.00
_cell.angle_gamma   90.00
#
_symmetry.space_group_name_H-M   'P 1'
#
loop_
_entity.id
_entity.type
_entity.pdbx_description
1 polymer ?
#
loop_
_entity_poly.entity_id
_entity_poly.type
_entity_poly.pdbx_seq_one_letter_code
_entity_poly.pdbx_strand_id
1 'polypeptide(L)'
;MATGRAGGFDRIRSKTVARLKSSKKSLDEIGHQADFYRKSILEIPIAVKNYRRETVRLVAEVALGNGALALIGGTVVICGFLTLSAGTVVALQGYASLGNIGVEALTGFFAAYVNVRIAAPVIAGVGLAATIGAGATAQLGAMRISEEIDALEVMGVRSVPYLASTRIVAGMIAIIPIYSVAVIASFIASRTITVVVWGQSGGVYDHYFTSFLNPTDLLWSFLQAILMGLVVMLIHTYFGYNASGGPAGVGEAVGRAVRASLAAVVFVTLAVSLAVYGVSGNFNFAG
;
A
#
# COMPACT_ATOMS: atom_id res chain seq x y z
N MET A 1 52.67 20.55 31.10
CA MET A 1 51.28 20.82 30.70
C MET A 1 51.13 20.80 29.17
N ALA A 2 51.09 19.65 28.52
CA ALA A 2 50.91 19.57 27.06
C ALA A 2 50.38 18.20 26.59
N THR A 3 49.32 17.63 27.19
CA THR A 3 48.77 16.34 26.80
C THR A 3 47.24 16.37 26.52
N GLY A 4 46.61 17.54 26.51
CA GLY A 4 45.14 17.64 26.40
C GLY A 4 44.56 17.87 24.99
N ARG A 5 45.37 18.20 23.98
CA ARG A 5 44.84 18.61 22.65
C ARG A 5 44.80 17.53 21.57
N ALA A 6 45.55 16.46 21.69
CA ALA A 6 45.57 15.37 20.69
C ALA A 6 44.30 14.50 20.66
N GLY A 7 43.64 14.31 21.79
CA GLY A 7 42.45 13.47 21.88
C GLY A 7 41.15 14.05 21.24
N GLY A 8 41.10 15.34 21.00
CA GLY A 8 39.92 16.01 20.39
C GLY A 8 39.84 15.80 18.87
N PHE A 9 40.97 15.92 18.19
CA PHE A 9 41.03 15.76 16.73
C PHE A 9 40.81 14.31 16.27
N ASP A 10 41.35 13.36 17.04
CA ASP A 10 41.15 11.93 16.75
C ASP A 10 39.69 11.47 16.96
N ARG A 11 38.99 12.01 17.96
CA ARG A 11 37.56 11.77 18.18
C ARG A 11 36.67 12.38 17.07
N ILE A 12 37.02 13.57 16.58
CA ILE A 12 36.26 14.19 15.47
C ILE A 12 36.50 13.41 14.18
N ARG A 13 37.73 13.03 13.88
CA ARG A 13 38.10 12.25 12.70
C ARG A 13 37.46 10.87 12.73
N SER A 14 37.44 10.16 13.84
CA SER A 14 36.78 8.85 13.98
C SER A 14 35.27 8.94 13.83
N LYS A 15 34.60 9.98 14.36
CA LYS A 15 33.17 10.22 14.16
C LYS A 15 32.83 10.56 12.71
N THR A 16 33.68 11.33 12.02
CA THR A 16 33.47 11.67 10.61
C THR A 16 33.65 10.46 9.70
N VAL A 17 34.69 9.64 9.94
CA VAL A 17 34.91 8.40 9.21
C VAL A 17 33.80 7.38 9.49
N ALA A 18 33.31 7.27 10.73
CA ALA A 18 32.18 6.42 11.06
C ALA A 18 30.87 6.88 10.35
N ARG A 19 30.62 8.20 10.30
CA ARG A 19 29.49 8.75 9.53
C ARG A 19 29.60 8.52 8.04
N LEU A 20 30.78 8.68 7.46
CA LEU A 20 31.02 8.40 6.05
C LEU A 20 30.85 6.91 5.71
N LYS A 21 31.34 6.01 6.59
CA LYS A 21 31.09 4.56 6.44
C LYS A 21 29.62 4.18 6.58
N SER A 22 28.88 4.79 7.51
CA SER A 22 27.44 4.54 7.65
C SER A 22 26.66 5.07 6.46
N SER A 23 27.02 6.25 5.93
CA SER A 23 26.39 6.80 4.71
C SER A 23 26.65 5.93 3.48
N LYS A 24 27.90 5.43 3.32
CA LYS A 24 28.20 4.47 2.22
C LYS A 24 27.38 3.18 2.34
N LYS A 25 27.32 2.60 3.54
CA LYS A 25 26.52 1.39 3.78
C LYS A 25 25.04 1.61 3.46
N SER A 26 24.46 2.75 3.87
CA SER A 26 23.08 3.08 3.54
C SER A 26 22.86 3.28 2.04
N LEU A 27 23.83 3.88 1.32
CA LEU A 27 23.76 4.02 -0.14
C LEU A 27 23.85 2.66 -0.85
N ASP A 28 24.72 1.77 -0.38
CA ASP A 28 24.83 0.41 -0.92
C ASP A 28 23.53 -0.40 -0.68
N GLU A 29 22.93 -0.27 0.51
CA GLU A 29 21.63 -0.89 0.83
C GLU A 29 20.51 -0.38 -0.08
N ILE A 30 20.45 0.95 -0.33
CA ILE A 30 19.48 1.54 -1.26
C ILE A 30 19.76 1.05 -2.70
N GLY A 31 21.02 0.94 -3.10
CA GLY A 31 21.40 0.41 -4.40
C GLY A 31 20.95 -1.03 -4.60
N HIS A 32 21.19 -1.90 -3.62
CA HIS A 32 20.72 -3.28 -3.61
C HIS A 32 19.18 -3.37 -3.68
N GLN A 33 18.48 -2.54 -2.93
CA GLN A 33 17.03 -2.49 -2.94
C GLN A 33 16.48 -2.05 -4.31
N ALA A 34 17.08 -1.01 -4.90
CA ALA A 34 16.69 -0.52 -6.23
C ALA A 34 16.96 -1.57 -7.32
N ASP A 35 18.09 -2.27 -7.28
CA ASP A 35 18.39 -3.34 -8.23
C ASP A 35 17.44 -4.53 -8.10
N PHE A 36 17.09 -4.93 -6.88
CA PHE A 36 16.07 -5.95 -6.63
C PHE A 36 14.70 -5.55 -7.20
N TYR A 37 14.27 -4.31 -6.96
CA TYR A 37 13.00 -3.80 -7.49
C TYR A 37 13.00 -3.79 -9.02
N ARG A 38 14.08 -3.29 -9.61
CA ARG A 38 14.26 -3.28 -11.07
C ARG A 38 14.18 -4.70 -11.65
N LYS A 39 14.93 -5.65 -11.08
CA LYS A 39 14.90 -7.05 -11.50
C LYS A 39 13.50 -7.65 -11.36
N SER A 40 12.88 -7.48 -10.21
CA SER A 40 11.55 -8.02 -9.95
C SER A 40 10.49 -7.50 -10.93
N ILE A 41 10.54 -6.22 -11.31
CA ILE A 41 9.64 -5.63 -12.30
C ILE A 41 9.94 -6.12 -13.72
N LEU A 42 11.21 -6.10 -14.13
CA LEU A 42 11.62 -6.52 -15.47
C LEU A 42 11.39 -8.02 -15.72
N GLU A 43 11.35 -8.82 -14.67
CA GLU A 43 11.10 -10.26 -14.73
C GLU A 43 9.62 -10.65 -14.61
N ILE A 44 8.70 -9.71 -14.42
CA ILE A 44 7.24 -9.96 -14.43
C ILE A 44 6.80 -10.71 -15.70
N PRO A 45 7.19 -10.32 -16.92
CA PRO A 45 6.81 -11.06 -18.12
C PRO A 45 7.30 -12.50 -18.12
N ILE A 46 8.48 -12.76 -17.56
CA ILE A 46 9.04 -14.11 -17.41
C ILE A 46 8.24 -14.89 -16.38
N ALA A 47 7.89 -14.28 -15.26
CA ALA A 47 7.05 -14.89 -14.22
C ALA A 47 5.69 -15.34 -14.80
N VAL A 48 5.02 -14.46 -15.53
CA VAL A 48 3.71 -14.75 -16.12
C VAL A 48 3.80 -15.80 -17.25
N LYS A 49 4.87 -15.79 -18.05
CA LYS A 49 5.02 -16.72 -19.20
C LYS A 49 5.52 -18.10 -18.77
N ASN A 50 6.63 -18.12 -18.01
CA ASN A 50 7.33 -19.37 -17.70
C ASN A 50 6.83 -20.02 -16.40
N TYR A 51 6.37 -19.21 -15.43
CA TYR A 51 5.86 -19.70 -14.14
C TYR A 51 4.35 -19.47 -14.00
N ARG A 52 3.62 -19.56 -15.12
CA ARG A 52 2.17 -19.32 -15.19
C ARG A 52 1.39 -20.15 -14.16
N ARG A 53 1.75 -21.43 -14.00
CA ARG A 53 1.08 -22.33 -13.06
C ARG A 53 1.23 -21.84 -11.62
N GLU A 54 2.43 -21.38 -11.25
CA GLU A 54 2.70 -20.83 -9.91
C GLU A 54 2.01 -19.47 -9.72
N THR A 55 2.05 -18.59 -10.73
CA THR A 55 1.36 -17.31 -10.68
C THR A 55 -0.15 -17.50 -10.47
N VAL A 56 -0.78 -18.40 -11.24
CA VAL A 56 -2.20 -18.72 -11.10
C VAL A 56 -2.50 -19.37 -9.75
N ARG A 57 -1.63 -20.25 -9.25
CA ARG A 57 -1.74 -20.84 -7.91
C ARG A 57 -1.73 -19.78 -6.82
N LEU A 58 -0.77 -18.84 -6.87
CA LEU A 58 -0.68 -17.75 -5.91
C LEU A 58 -1.87 -16.79 -6.01
N VAL A 59 -2.32 -16.46 -7.22
CA VAL A 59 -3.54 -15.67 -7.43
C VAL A 59 -4.75 -16.40 -6.85
N ALA A 60 -4.89 -17.71 -7.10
CA ALA A 60 -5.98 -18.51 -6.56
C ALA A 60 -5.88 -18.67 -5.03
N GLU A 61 -4.68 -18.83 -4.49
CA GLU A 61 -4.43 -18.88 -3.04
C GLU A 61 -4.79 -17.55 -2.38
N VAL A 62 -4.44 -16.44 -3.02
CA VAL A 62 -4.82 -15.09 -2.61
C VAL A 62 -6.32 -14.84 -2.86
N ALA A 63 -6.94 -15.38 -3.92
CA ALA A 63 -8.34 -15.14 -4.28
C ALA A 63 -9.35 -16.20 -3.80
N LEU A 64 -8.99 -17.48 -3.66
CA LEU A 64 -9.94 -18.58 -3.50
C LEU A 64 -9.47 -19.73 -2.57
N GLY A 65 -8.25 -19.73 -2.04
CA GLY A 65 -7.62 -20.87 -1.40
C GLY A 65 -8.17 -21.27 -0.02
N ASN A 66 -8.02 -22.54 0.37
CA ASN A 66 -8.57 -23.17 1.58
C ASN A 66 -8.11 -22.57 2.92
N GLY A 67 -6.99 -21.84 2.94
CA GLY A 67 -6.59 -20.97 4.05
C GLY A 67 -6.81 -19.49 3.72
N ALA A 68 -6.97 -19.15 2.46
CA ALA A 68 -7.07 -17.82 1.92
C ALA A 68 -8.50 -17.27 1.89
N LEU A 69 -9.54 -18.10 1.96
CA LEU A 69 -10.88 -17.61 2.33
C LEU A 69 -10.86 -16.96 3.73
N ALA A 70 -9.99 -17.42 4.62
CA ALA A 70 -9.73 -16.73 5.89
C ALA A 70 -8.83 -15.48 5.71
N LEU A 71 -7.86 -15.50 4.79
CA LEU A 71 -6.95 -14.36 4.55
C LEU A 71 -7.59 -13.28 3.69
N ILE A 72 -8.27 -13.61 2.59
CA ILE A 72 -8.97 -12.63 1.75
C ILE A 72 -10.31 -12.29 2.34
N GLY A 73 -11.07 -13.25 2.85
CA GLY A 73 -12.26 -12.99 3.62
C GLY A 73 -11.91 -12.08 4.81
N GLY A 74 -10.81 -12.35 5.51
CA GLY A 74 -10.28 -11.50 6.56
C GLY A 74 -9.82 -10.14 6.07
N THR A 75 -9.03 -10.07 4.97
CA THR A 75 -8.54 -8.81 4.41
C THR A 75 -9.66 -7.94 3.87
N VAL A 76 -10.57 -8.50 3.08
CA VAL A 76 -11.70 -7.77 2.52
C VAL A 76 -12.65 -7.29 3.62
N VAL A 77 -12.92 -8.13 4.63
CA VAL A 77 -13.75 -7.76 5.78
C VAL A 77 -13.08 -6.66 6.61
N ILE A 78 -11.78 -6.77 6.90
CA ILE A 78 -11.03 -5.74 7.63
C ILE A 78 -11.04 -4.43 6.84
N CYS A 79 -10.72 -4.47 5.55
CA CYS A 79 -10.75 -3.27 4.70
C CYS A 79 -12.16 -2.69 4.59
N GLY A 80 -13.18 -3.53 4.43
CA GLY A 80 -14.58 -3.11 4.43
C GLY A 80 -14.97 -2.41 5.73
N PHE A 81 -14.62 -2.97 6.88
CA PHE A 81 -14.90 -2.36 8.18
C PHE A 81 -14.15 -1.04 8.39
N LEU A 82 -12.86 -0.99 8.02
CA LEU A 82 -12.08 0.24 8.10
C LEU A 82 -12.64 1.34 7.18
N THR A 83 -13.08 0.99 5.97
CA THR A 83 -13.68 1.96 5.04
C THR A 83 -15.09 2.36 5.43
N LEU A 84 -15.89 1.46 6.00
CA LEU A 84 -17.17 1.83 6.64
C LEU A 84 -16.94 2.86 7.74
N SER A 85 -15.96 2.62 8.62
CA SER A 85 -15.61 3.56 9.69
C SER A 85 -15.10 4.90 9.13
N ALA A 86 -14.22 4.88 8.13
CA ALA A 86 -13.71 6.10 7.50
C ALA A 86 -14.83 6.89 6.78
N GLY A 87 -15.68 6.21 6.01
CA GLY A 87 -16.84 6.82 5.37
C GLY A 87 -17.82 7.44 6.37
N THR A 88 -18.01 6.79 7.52
CA THR A 88 -18.77 7.33 8.65
C THR A 88 -18.15 8.64 9.15
N VAL A 89 -16.85 8.65 9.42
CA VAL A 89 -16.13 9.86 9.89
C VAL A 89 -16.19 10.98 8.84
N VAL A 90 -16.02 10.65 7.55
CA VAL A 90 -16.15 11.62 6.46
C VAL A 90 -17.54 12.25 6.43
N ALA A 91 -18.60 11.45 6.62
CA ALA A 91 -19.96 11.97 6.66
C ALA A 91 -20.22 12.85 7.90
N LEU A 92 -19.82 12.38 9.09
CA LEU A 92 -20.01 13.12 10.34
C LEU A 92 -19.25 14.45 10.32
N GLN A 93 -17.98 14.43 9.98
CA GLN A 93 -17.12 15.60 9.95
C GLN A 93 -17.49 16.55 8.79
N GLY A 94 -17.81 15.98 7.63
CA GLY A 94 -18.24 16.75 6.45
C GLY A 94 -19.52 17.52 6.73
N TYR A 95 -20.55 16.84 7.24
CA TYR A 95 -21.83 17.48 7.58
C TYR A 95 -21.65 18.57 8.64
N ALA A 96 -20.94 18.29 9.74
CA ALA A 96 -20.71 19.26 10.80
C ALA A 96 -19.90 20.49 10.32
N SER A 97 -18.85 20.27 9.54
CA SER A 97 -18.00 21.37 9.03
C SER A 97 -18.72 22.24 8.02
N LEU A 98 -19.49 21.63 7.11
CA LEU A 98 -20.29 22.34 6.09
C LEU A 98 -21.51 23.04 6.71
N GLY A 99 -22.12 22.46 7.76
CA GLY A 99 -23.20 23.04 8.53
C GLY A 99 -22.80 24.34 9.25
N ASN A 100 -21.54 24.45 9.71
CA ASN A 100 -21.03 25.67 10.35
C ASN A 100 -21.06 26.90 9.41
N ILE A 101 -21.08 26.68 8.10
CA ILE A 101 -21.15 27.73 7.09
C ILE A 101 -22.47 27.69 6.30
N GLY A 102 -23.47 26.89 6.73
CA GLY A 102 -24.81 26.82 6.15
C GLY A 102 -24.87 26.10 4.79
N VAL A 103 -23.93 25.23 4.47
CA VAL A 103 -23.88 24.49 3.19
C VAL A 103 -23.82 22.98 3.39
N GLU A 104 -24.46 22.46 4.43
CA GLU A 104 -24.53 21.03 4.77
C GLU A 104 -25.07 20.17 3.62
N ALA A 105 -25.86 20.75 2.70
CA ALA A 105 -26.32 20.08 1.49
C ALA A 105 -25.18 19.50 0.64
N LEU A 106 -23.99 20.11 0.69
CA LEU A 106 -22.79 19.66 -0.05
C LEU A 106 -22.09 18.44 0.58
N THR A 107 -22.63 17.83 1.61
CA THR A 107 -22.02 16.64 2.24
C THR A 107 -21.86 15.49 1.24
N GLY A 108 -22.79 15.33 0.30
CA GLY A 108 -22.67 14.35 -0.80
C GLY A 108 -21.43 14.59 -1.67
N PHE A 109 -21.17 15.84 -2.06
CA PHE A 109 -19.94 16.23 -2.77
C PHE A 109 -18.69 15.91 -1.96
N PHE A 110 -18.64 16.32 -0.69
CA PHE A 110 -17.49 16.07 0.18
C PHE A 110 -17.21 14.58 0.34
N ALA A 111 -18.26 13.76 0.49
CA ALA A 111 -18.14 12.32 0.57
C ALA A 111 -17.60 11.71 -0.74
N ALA A 112 -18.12 12.12 -1.90
CA ALA A 112 -17.63 11.66 -3.20
C ALA A 112 -16.14 11.99 -3.38
N TYR A 113 -15.77 13.23 -3.05
CA TYR A 113 -14.41 13.73 -3.21
C TYR A 113 -13.39 13.01 -2.31
N VAL A 114 -13.63 12.96 -0.98
CA VAL A 114 -12.69 12.43 0.00
C VAL A 114 -12.59 10.91 -0.09
N ASN A 115 -13.73 10.22 -0.24
CA ASN A 115 -13.72 8.75 -0.28
C ASN A 115 -13.00 8.22 -1.53
N VAL A 116 -13.20 8.83 -2.69
CA VAL A 116 -12.57 8.36 -3.93
C VAL A 116 -11.09 8.70 -3.96
N ARG A 117 -10.71 9.93 -3.65
CA ARG A 117 -9.33 10.39 -3.84
C ARG A 117 -8.37 9.98 -2.73
N ILE A 118 -8.89 9.76 -1.51
CA ILE A 118 -8.05 9.52 -0.34
C ILE A 118 -8.42 8.22 0.39
N ALA A 119 -9.64 8.12 0.92
CA ALA A 119 -9.98 7.08 1.89
C ALA A 119 -9.88 5.67 1.29
N ALA A 120 -10.55 5.43 0.16
CA ALA A 120 -10.60 4.09 -0.42
C ALA A 120 -9.23 3.56 -0.90
N PRO A 121 -8.43 4.31 -1.70
CA PRO A 121 -7.14 3.80 -2.16
C PRO A 121 -6.13 3.64 -1.01
N VAL A 122 -6.11 4.55 -0.04
CA VAL A 122 -5.20 4.45 1.13
C VAL A 122 -5.54 3.23 1.97
N ILE A 123 -6.82 3.02 2.31
CA ILE A 123 -7.22 1.87 3.14
C ILE A 123 -6.98 0.55 2.38
N ALA A 124 -7.23 0.50 1.08
CA ALA A 124 -6.91 -0.67 0.26
C ALA A 124 -5.41 -0.97 0.28
N GLY A 125 -4.54 0.04 0.13
CA GLY A 125 -3.09 -0.11 0.20
C GLY A 125 -2.59 -0.56 1.58
N VAL A 126 -3.11 0.04 2.64
CA VAL A 126 -2.81 -0.34 4.04
C VAL A 126 -3.26 -1.77 4.32
N GLY A 127 -4.48 -2.13 3.90
CA GLY A 127 -5.01 -3.47 4.08
C GLY A 127 -4.19 -4.53 3.34
N LEU A 128 -3.79 -4.25 2.10
CA LEU A 128 -2.90 -5.13 1.35
C LEU A 128 -1.56 -5.32 2.07
N ALA A 129 -0.95 -4.24 2.58
CA ALA A 129 0.32 -4.29 3.29
C ALA A 129 0.23 -5.11 4.57
N ALA A 130 -0.79 -4.87 5.39
CA ALA A 130 -0.96 -5.49 6.69
C ALA A 130 -1.30 -7.00 6.62
N THR A 131 -1.82 -7.47 5.51
CA THR A 131 -2.30 -8.85 5.36
C THR A 131 -1.50 -9.62 4.32
N ILE A 132 -1.78 -9.44 3.05
CA ILE A 132 -1.16 -10.18 1.94
C ILE A 132 0.34 -9.89 1.87
N GLY A 133 0.73 -8.62 2.00
CA GLY A 133 2.14 -8.21 2.03
C GLY A 133 2.90 -8.84 3.19
N ALA A 134 2.37 -8.72 4.41
CA ALA A 134 2.96 -9.31 5.61
C ALA A 134 3.10 -10.83 5.48
N GLY A 135 2.06 -11.51 4.97
CA GLY A 135 2.09 -12.94 4.68
C GLY A 135 3.16 -13.32 3.66
N ALA A 136 3.28 -12.58 2.56
CA ALA A 136 4.30 -12.79 1.55
C ALA A 136 5.73 -12.61 2.12
N THR A 137 5.94 -11.60 2.98
CA THR A 137 7.21 -11.38 3.67
C THR A 137 7.56 -12.55 4.60
N ALA A 138 6.58 -13.04 5.37
CA ALA A 138 6.76 -14.15 6.29
C ALA A 138 7.10 -15.46 5.54
N GLN A 139 6.37 -15.77 4.45
CA GLN A 139 6.61 -16.95 3.63
C GLN A 139 8.00 -16.91 2.98
N LEU A 140 8.36 -15.80 2.31
CA LEU A 140 9.68 -15.66 1.69
C LEU A 140 10.80 -15.70 2.73
N GLY A 141 10.58 -15.07 3.89
CA GLY A 141 11.52 -15.10 4.99
C GLY A 141 11.72 -16.51 5.56
N ALA A 142 10.65 -17.30 5.69
CA ALA A 142 10.75 -18.71 6.09
C ALA A 142 11.56 -19.53 5.07
N MET A 143 11.27 -19.38 3.77
CA MET A 143 12.03 -20.05 2.69
C MET A 143 13.50 -19.61 2.65
N ARG A 144 13.80 -18.36 3.05
CA ARG A 144 15.17 -17.86 3.09
C ARG A 144 15.97 -18.48 4.23
N ILE A 145 15.39 -18.60 5.42
CA ILE A 145 16.07 -19.18 6.58
C ILE A 145 16.18 -20.71 6.54
N SER A 146 15.31 -21.38 5.75
CA SER A 146 15.38 -22.82 5.49
C SER A 146 16.23 -23.19 4.26
N GLU A 147 16.93 -22.20 3.66
CA GLU A 147 17.81 -22.37 2.48
C GLU A 147 17.07 -22.86 1.21
N GLU A 148 15.72 -22.83 1.20
CA GLU A 148 14.92 -23.26 0.05
C GLU A 148 15.18 -22.38 -1.19
N ILE A 149 15.45 -21.08 -0.99
CA ILE A 149 15.77 -20.16 -2.09
C ILE A 149 17.09 -20.56 -2.76
N ASP A 150 18.11 -20.91 -1.96
CA ASP A 150 19.41 -21.31 -2.47
C ASP A 150 19.32 -22.69 -3.15
N ALA A 151 18.49 -23.60 -2.62
CA ALA A 151 18.20 -24.87 -3.26
C ALA A 151 17.56 -24.73 -4.65
N LEU A 152 16.62 -23.76 -4.81
CA LEU A 152 16.03 -23.46 -6.12
C LEU A 152 17.07 -22.98 -7.13
N GLU A 153 18.01 -22.13 -6.71
CA GLU A 153 19.07 -21.62 -7.57
C GLU A 153 20.05 -22.74 -8.01
N VAL A 154 20.39 -23.65 -7.10
CA VAL A 154 21.21 -24.83 -7.44
C VAL A 154 20.51 -25.74 -8.45
N MET A 155 19.18 -25.84 -8.39
CA MET A 155 18.38 -26.57 -9.39
C MET A 155 18.22 -25.83 -10.72
N GLY A 156 18.82 -24.63 -10.88
CA GLY A 156 18.73 -23.83 -12.09
C GLY A 156 17.41 -23.03 -12.22
N VAL A 157 16.62 -22.95 -11.16
CA VAL A 157 15.40 -22.15 -11.14
C VAL A 157 15.76 -20.71 -10.75
N ARG A 158 15.40 -19.74 -11.58
CA ARG A 158 15.63 -18.33 -11.27
C ARG A 158 14.71 -17.89 -10.13
N SER A 159 15.29 -17.65 -8.95
CA SER A 159 14.56 -17.42 -7.70
C SER A 159 13.72 -16.13 -7.72
N VAL A 160 14.24 -15.01 -8.26
CA VAL A 160 13.53 -13.73 -8.29
C VAL A 160 12.24 -13.79 -9.10
N PRO A 161 12.20 -14.21 -10.39
CA PRO A 161 10.96 -14.29 -11.14
C PRO A 161 9.99 -15.33 -10.58
N TYR A 162 10.52 -16.45 -10.04
CA TYR A 162 9.68 -17.52 -9.49
C TYR A 162 9.04 -17.14 -8.15
N LEU A 163 9.75 -16.45 -7.26
CA LEU A 163 9.30 -16.16 -5.90
C LEU A 163 8.78 -14.72 -5.73
N ALA A 164 9.55 -13.72 -6.20
CA ALA A 164 9.19 -12.32 -5.99
C ALA A 164 8.19 -11.83 -7.04
N SER A 165 8.51 -11.98 -8.35
CA SER A 165 7.66 -11.41 -9.40
C SER A 165 6.28 -12.06 -9.45
N THR A 166 6.16 -13.37 -9.18
CA THR A 166 4.86 -14.06 -9.11
C THR A 166 3.99 -13.51 -7.97
N ARG A 167 4.57 -13.23 -6.80
CA ARG A 167 3.85 -12.64 -5.65
C ARG A 167 3.46 -11.19 -5.90
N ILE A 168 4.30 -10.43 -6.60
CA ILE A 168 3.97 -9.06 -7.01
C ILE A 168 2.74 -9.06 -7.92
N VAL A 169 2.70 -9.92 -8.92
CA VAL A 169 1.53 -10.06 -9.81
C VAL A 169 0.29 -10.48 -9.04
N ALA A 170 0.41 -11.45 -8.13
CA ALA A 170 -0.71 -11.89 -7.31
C ALA A 170 -1.26 -10.76 -6.42
N GLY A 171 -0.39 -9.96 -5.79
CA GLY A 171 -0.80 -8.82 -4.99
C GLY A 171 -1.44 -7.69 -5.81
N MET A 172 -0.93 -7.43 -7.02
CA MET A 172 -1.55 -6.46 -7.95
C MET A 172 -2.96 -6.89 -8.39
N ILE A 173 -3.20 -8.19 -8.54
CA ILE A 173 -4.55 -8.70 -8.83
C ILE A 173 -5.43 -8.61 -7.58
N ALA A 174 -4.89 -8.91 -6.41
CA ALA A 174 -5.62 -8.88 -5.15
C ALA A 174 -6.10 -7.48 -4.75
N ILE A 175 -5.37 -6.41 -5.09
CA ILE A 175 -5.78 -5.04 -4.75
C ILE A 175 -7.08 -4.63 -5.44
N ILE A 176 -7.41 -5.23 -6.58
CA ILE A 176 -8.61 -4.89 -7.36
C ILE A 176 -9.91 -5.13 -6.55
N PRO A 177 -10.21 -6.34 -6.07
CA PRO A 177 -11.40 -6.56 -5.26
C PRO A 177 -11.34 -5.83 -3.91
N ILE A 178 -10.17 -5.69 -3.29
CA ILE A 178 -10.00 -4.96 -2.04
C ILE A 178 -10.41 -3.50 -2.22
N TYR A 179 -9.90 -2.82 -3.25
CA TYR A 179 -10.26 -1.44 -3.56
C TYR A 179 -11.75 -1.29 -3.90
N SER A 180 -12.31 -2.23 -4.70
CA SER A 180 -13.73 -2.17 -5.08
C SER A 180 -14.65 -2.23 -3.86
N VAL A 181 -14.37 -3.13 -2.92
CA VAL A 181 -15.11 -3.22 -1.65
C VAL A 181 -14.90 -1.97 -0.80
N ALA A 182 -13.67 -1.44 -0.74
CA ALA A 182 -13.37 -0.23 0.00
C ALA A 182 -14.18 0.99 -0.51
N VAL A 183 -14.26 1.19 -1.83
CA VAL A 183 -15.04 2.28 -2.43
C VAL A 183 -16.53 2.12 -2.11
N ILE A 184 -17.09 0.95 -2.37
CA ILE A 184 -18.52 0.69 -2.15
C ILE A 184 -18.89 0.85 -0.68
N ALA A 185 -18.08 0.29 0.23
CA ALA A 185 -18.31 0.38 1.67
C ALA A 185 -18.27 1.83 2.17
N SER A 186 -17.32 2.65 1.68
CA SER A 186 -17.23 4.06 2.03
C SER A 186 -18.44 4.87 1.57
N PHE A 187 -18.97 4.60 0.36
CA PHE A 187 -20.14 5.26 -0.18
C PHE A 187 -21.40 4.91 0.61
N ILE A 188 -21.60 3.61 0.91
CA ILE A 188 -22.73 3.16 1.73
C ILE A 188 -22.69 3.81 3.11
N ALA A 189 -21.54 3.82 3.76
CA ALA A 189 -21.38 4.41 5.08
C ALA A 189 -21.70 5.91 5.08
N SER A 190 -21.10 6.65 4.16
CA SER A 190 -21.29 8.11 4.08
C SER A 190 -22.76 8.47 3.82
N ARG A 191 -23.41 7.78 2.90
CA ARG A 191 -24.83 7.98 2.61
C ARG A 191 -25.72 7.67 3.81
N THR A 192 -25.50 6.50 4.42
CA THR A 192 -26.31 6.04 5.54
C THR A 192 -26.22 7.01 6.72
N ILE A 193 -25.03 7.43 7.09
CA ILE A 193 -24.82 8.37 8.21
C ILE A 193 -25.44 9.74 7.91
N THR A 194 -25.24 10.28 6.71
CA THR A 194 -25.79 11.60 6.36
C THR A 194 -27.32 11.59 6.34
N VAL A 195 -27.94 10.54 5.81
CA VAL A 195 -29.41 10.46 5.68
C VAL A 195 -30.06 10.02 6.99
N VAL A 196 -29.53 8.98 7.66
CA VAL A 196 -30.20 8.39 8.83
C VAL A 196 -29.84 9.12 10.12
N VAL A 197 -28.57 9.49 10.32
CA VAL A 197 -28.13 10.11 11.59
C VAL A 197 -28.38 11.62 11.58
N TRP A 198 -28.01 12.29 10.48
CA TRP A 198 -28.19 13.74 10.36
C TRP A 198 -29.57 14.16 9.81
N GLY A 199 -30.38 13.22 9.31
CA GLY A 199 -31.71 13.49 8.80
C GLY A 199 -31.75 14.30 7.49
N GLN A 200 -30.61 14.38 6.76
CA GLN A 200 -30.58 15.02 5.46
C GLN A 200 -31.46 14.25 4.47
N SER A 201 -32.16 14.96 3.59
CA SER A 201 -32.92 14.31 2.50
C SER A 201 -32.00 13.48 1.62
N GLY A 202 -32.34 12.18 1.43
CA GLY A 202 -31.57 11.28 0.56
C GLY A 202 -31.44 11.81 -0.87
N GLY A 203 -32.49 12.47 -1.39
CA GLY A 203 -32.44 13.10 -2.73
C GLY A 203 -31.44 14.24 -2.83
N VAL A 204 -31.27 15.05 -1.78
CA VAL A 204 -30.27 16.11 -1.74
C VAL A 204 -28.85 15.50 -1.71
N TYR A 205 -28.63 14.51 -0.85
CA TYR A 205 -27.34 13.83 -0.79
C TYR A 205 -26.99 13.18 -2.14
N ASP A 206 -27.90 12.39 -2.70
CA ASP A 206 -27.68 11.66 -3.95
C ASP A 206 -27.45 12.63 -5.13
N HIS A 207 -28.14 13.76 -5.17
CA HIS A 207 -27.93 14.79 -6.19
C HIS A 207 -26.50 15.33 -6.16
N TYR A 208 -26.03 15.80 -5.00
CA TYR A 208 -24.67 16.34 -4.91
C TYR A 208 -23.60 15.24 -5.03
N PHE A 209 -23.85 14.03 -4.53
CA PHE A 209 -22.94 12.92 -4.68
C PHE A 209 -22.75 12.54 -6.16
N THR A 210 -23.84 12.36 -6.92
CA THR A 210 -23.77 11.95 -8.33
C THR A 210 -23.28 13.05 -9.24
N SER A 211 -23.62 14.32 -8.95
CA SER A 211 -23.16 15.46 -9.74
C SER A 211 -21.65 15.67 -9.68
N PHE A 212 -21.01 15.31 -8.55
CA PHE A 212 -19.58 15.49 -8.36
C PHE A 212 -18.78 14.18 -8.39
N LEU A 213 -19.44 13.03 -8.49
CA LEU A 213 -18.77 11.76 -8.71
C LEU A 213 -18.32 11.65 -10.17
N ASN A 214 -17.07 12.03 -10.44
CA ASN A 214 -16.53 11.97 -11.79
C ASN A 214 -15.96 10.56 -12.07
N PRO A 215 -16.40 9.85 -13.13
CA PRO A 215 -15.82 8.57 -13.52
C PRO A 215 -14.31 8.62 -13.77
N THR A 216 -13.79 9.75 -14.23
CA THR A 216 -12.35 9.95 -14.43
C THR A 216 -11.59 9.92 -13.10
N ASP A 217 -12.14 10.53 -12.04
CA ASP A 217 -11.52 10.49 -10.71
C ASP A 217 -11.53 9.09 -10.13
N LEU A 218 -12.59 8.31 -10.36
CA LEU A 218 -12.67 6.92 -9.95
C LEU A 218 -11.62 6.07 -10.66
N LEU A 219 -11.38 6.33 -11.96
CA LEU A 219 -10.33 5.66 -12.72
C LEU A 219 -8.93 5.99 -12.18
N TRP A 220 -8.64 7.28 -11.90
CA TRP A 220 -7.37 7.69 -11.31
C TRP A 220 -7.15 7.08 -9.92
N SER A 221 -8.19 7.04 -9.10
CA SER A 221 -8.15 6.40 -7.79
C SER A 221 -7.87 4.89 -7.89
N PHE A 222 -8.49 4.22 -8.87
CA PHE A 222 -8.22 2.81 -9.15
C PHE A 222 -6.77 2.56 -9.59
N LEU A 223 -6.26 3.40 -10.51
CA LEU A 223 -4.85 3.33 -10.93
C LEU A 223 -3.90 3.61 -9.77
N GLN A 224 -4.24 4.54 -8.90
CA GLN A 224 -3.50 4.81 -7.66
C GLN A 224 -3.45 3.57 -6.76
N ALA A 225 -4.57 2.88 -6.58
CA ALA A 225 -4.60 1.64 -5.79
C ALA A 225 -3.72 0.55 -6.40
N ILE A 226 -3.74 0.37 -7.73
CA ILE A 226 -2.85 -0.58 -8.43
C ILE A 226 -1.37 -0.21 -8.21
N LEU A 227 -1.03 1.07 -8.34
CA LEU A 227 0.33 1.56 -8.08
C LEU A 227 0.77 1.30 -6.63
N MET A 228 -0.13 1.54 -5.68
CA MET A 228 0.11 1.19 -4.26
C MET A 228 0.34 -0.32 -4.10
N GLY A 229 -0.48 -1.15 -4.73
CA GLY A 229 -0.31 -2.60 -4.73
C GLY A 229 1.06 -3.04 -5.23
N LEU A 230 1.52 -2.46 -6.34
CA LEU A 230 2.86 -2.70 -6.87
C LEU A 230 3.95 -2.32 -5.87
N VAL A 231 3.91 -1.09 -5.35
CA VAL A 231 4.94 -0.58 -4.42
C VAL A 231 4.96 -1.38 -3.11
N VAL A 232 3.79 -1.66 -2.55
CA VAL A 232 3.66 -2.48 -1.33
C VAL A 232 4.27 -3.87 -1.55
N MET A 233 3.90 -4.55 -2.63
CA MET A 233 4.42 -5.89 -2.90
C MET A 233 5.92 -5.92 -3.20
N LEU A 234 6.47 -4.90 -3.85
CA LEU A 234 7.92 -4.75 -4.04
C LEU A 234 8.64 -4.65 -2.69
N ILE A 235 8.15 -3.83 -1.78
CA ILE A 235 8.72 -3.67 -0.45
C ILE A 235 8.66 -5.00 0.32
N HIS A 236 7.51 -5.62 0.36
CA HIS A 236 7.30 -6.85 1.11
C HIS A 236 8.13 -8.02 0.58
N THR A 237 8.21 -8.17 -0.74
CA THR A 237 9.04 -9.22 -1.35
C THR A 237 10.53 -9.00 -1.12
N TYR A 238 11.00 -7.74 -1.13
CA TYR A 238 12.39 -7.41 -0.82
C TYR A 238 12.77 -7.79 0.60
N PHE A 239 12.00 -7.37 1.59
CA PHE A 239 12.29 -7.67 3.00
C PHE A 239 12.17 -9.16 3.32
N GLY A 240 11.23 -9.86 2.70
CA GLY A 240 11.10 -11.30 2.84
C GLY A 240 12.26 -12.06 2.21
N TYR A 241 12.61 -11.73 0.97
CA TYR A 241 13.69 -12.38 0.22
C TYR A 241 15.08 -12.20 0.89
N ASN A 242 15.29 -11.07 1.56
CA ASN A 242 16.54 -10.73 2.26
C ASN A 242 16.44 -10.92 3.79
N ALA A 243 15.48 -11.69 4.27
CA ALA A 243 15.36 -11.96 5.71
C ALA A 243 16.57 -12.77 6.22
N SER A 244 16.99 -12.47 7.44
CA SER A 244 18.12 -13.14 8.09
C SER A 244 17.95 -13.13 9.60
N GLY A 245 18.68 -13.99 10.32
CA GLY A 245 18.62 -14.03 11.78
C GLY A 245 17.57 -15.02 12.32
N GLY A 246 17.23 -16.04 11.55
CA GLY A 246 16.31 -17.11 11.96
C GLY A 246 14.85 -16.64 12.10
N PRO A 247 14.00 -17.40 12.82
CA PRO A 247 12.58 -17.10 12.95
C PRO A 247 12.28 -15.69 13.52
N ALA A 248 13.08 -15.24 14.49
CA ALA A 248 12.95 -13.90 15.06
C ALA A 248 13.26 -12.81 14.02
N GLY A 249 14.27 -13.03 13.16
CA GLY A 249 14.62 -12.13 12.07
C GLY A 249 13.55 -12.03 10.99
N VAL A 250 12.80 -13.12 10.73
CA VAL A 250 11.64 -13.08 9.83
C VAL A 250 10.55 -12.14 10.39
N GLY A 251 10.25 -12.25 11.69
CA GLY A 251 9.29 -11.34 12.35
C GLY A 251 9.74 -9.87 12.26
N GLU A 252 11.03 -9.60 12.45
CA GLU A 252 11.59 -8.26 12.28
C GLU A 252 11.49 -7.76 10.83
N ALA A 253 11.75 -8.62 9.85
CA ALA A 253 11.62 -8.29 8.42
C ALA A 253 10.17 -7.91 8.07
N VAL A 254 9.18 -8.66 8.57
CA VAL A 254 7.74 -8.33 8.43
C VAL A 254 7.45 -6.95 9.01
N GLY A 255 7.91 -6.69 10.24
CA GLY A 255 7.71 -5.38 10.88
C GLY A 255 8.37 -4.22 10.12
N ARG A 256 9.55 -4.42 9.55
CA ARG A 256 10.21 -3.41 8.69
C ARG A 256 9.45 -3.20 7.39
N ALA A 257 9.01 -4.27 6.74
CA ALA A 257 8.25 -4.21 5.50
C ALA A 257 6.94 -3.44 5.68
N VAL A 258 6.17 -3.73 6.73
CA VAL A 258 4.92 -3.03 7.03
C VAL A 258 5.16 -1.53 7.26
N ARG A 259 6.13 -1.16 8.09
CA ARG A 259 6.43 0.27 8.33
C ARG A 259 6.85 1.00 7.05
N ALA A 260 7.70 0.38 6.24
CA ALA A 260 8.14 0.96 4.96
C ALA A 260 6.96 1.09 3.98
N SER A 261 6.09 0.09 3.91
CA SER A 261 4.90 0.10 3.05
C SER A 261 3.90 1.18 3.45
N LEU A 262 3.65 1.36 4.75
CA LEU A 262 2.76 2.43 5.23
C LEU A 262 3.30 3.82 4.84
N ALA A 263 4.60 4.05 5.01
CA ALA A 263 5.23 5.29 4.56
C ALA A 263 5.13 5.47 3.03
N ALA A 264 5.34 4.38 2.27
CA ALA A 264 5.23 4.41 0.81
C ALA A 264 3.79 4.67 0.33
N VAL A 265 2.77 4.11 0.99
CA VAL A 265 1.35 4.39 0.69
C VAL A 265 1.05 5.88 0.82
N VAL A 266 1.50 6.52 1.90
CA VAL A 266 1.33 7.98 2.08
C VAL A 266 2.06 8.76 0.99
N PHE A 267 3.31 8.36 0.69
CA PHE A 267 4.09 9.03 -0.37
C PHE A 267 3.44 8.89 -1.75
N VAL A 268 2.97 7.69 -2.12
CA VAL A 268 2.25 7.46 -3.39
C VAL A 268 0.97 8.28 -3.44
N THR A 269 0.22 8.36 -2.34
CA THR A 269 -0.98 9.20 -2.26
C THR A 269 -0.66 10.65 -2.57
N LEU A 270 0.37 11.20 -1.91
CA LEU A 270 0.79 12.59 -2.13
C LEU A 270 1.28 12.81 -3.56
N ALA A 271 2.10 11.91 -4.09
CA ALA A 271 2.66 12.01 -5.43
C ALA A 271 1.56 11.97 -6.51
N VAL A 272 0.62 11.03 -6.41
CA VAL A 272 -0.51 10.93 -7.35
C VAL A 272 -1.45 12.13 -7.19
N SER A 273 -1.74 12.56 -5.97
CA SER A 273 -2.56 13.74 -5.74
C SER A 273 -1.96 14.99 -6.35
N LEU A 274 -0.66 15.20 -6.22
CA LEU A 274 0.03 16.34 -6.85
C LEU A 274 0.09 16.21 -8.37
N ALA A 275 0.34 15.00 -8.90
CA ALA A 275 0.45 14.79 -10.35
C ALA A 275 -0.89 14.93 -11.07
N VAL A 276 -1.97 14.42 -10.48
CA VAL A 276 -3.30 14.39 -11.11
C VAL A 276 -4.10 15.65 -10.82
N TYR A 277 -4.02 16.16 -9.59
CA TYR A 277 -4.90 17.24 -9.12
C TYR A 277 -4.16 18.56 -8.85
N GLY A 278 -2.83 18.54 -8.72
CA GLY A 278 -2.03 19.71 -8.33
C GLY A 278 -1.80 20.74 -9.45
N VAL A 279 -1.91 20.33 -10.72
CA VAL A 279 -1.59 21.20 -11.87
C VAL A 279 -2.86 21.81 -12.49
N SER A 280 -3.99 21.15 -12.34
CA SER A 280 -5.27 21.67 -12.80
C SER A 280 -6.06 22.17 -11.60
N GLY A 281 -6.25 23.48 -11.49
CA GLY A 281 -7.21 24.08 -10.56
C GLY A 281 -8.66 23.71 -10.91
N ASN A 282 -8.90 22.41 -11.17
CA ASN A 282 -10.19 21.84 -11.57
C ASN A 282 -11.13 21.69 -10.36
N PHE A 283 -11.37 22.79 -9.65
CA PHE A 283 -12.66 23.02 -9.03
C PHE A 283 -13.57 23.66 -10.10
N ASN A 284 -14.00 22.89 -11.09
CA ASN A 284 -15.10 23.28 -11.93
C ASN A 284 -16.38 23.19 -11.09
N PHE A 285 -16.75 24.30 -10.49
CA PHE A 285 -18.08 24.49 -9.89
C PHE A 285 -19.17 24.74 -10.96
N ALA A 286 -18.80 24.74 -12.24
CA ALA A 286 -19.68 24.82 -13.36
C ALA A 286 -19.76 23.46 -14.04
N GLY A 287 -20.79 22.68 -13.66
CA GLY A 287 -21.27 21.54 -14.41
C GLY A 287 -22.25 21.99 -15.47
#